data_e24bf8d92bb9bd5b84535f8512943880
#
_entry.id   e24bf8d92bb9bd5b84535f8512943880
#
_cell.length_a   1.000
_cell.length_b   1.000
_cell.length_c   1.000
_cell.angle_alpha   90.00
_cell.angle_beta   90.00
_cell.angle_gamma   90.00
#
_symmetry.space_group_name_H-M   'P 1'
#
loop_
_entity.id
_entity.type
_entity.pdbx_description
1 polymer ?
#
loop_
_entity_poly.entity_id
_entity_poly.type
_entity_poly.pdbx_seq_one_letter_code
_entity_poly.pdbx_strand_id
1 'polypeptide(L)'
;TVWDLLEGKRVAVKNIQTEEIFFVDADYLVVATGAVPFMPAFENDDLPGVYTAAVVQKMMNSELTLLGKNVLTIGAGNIGYLTSYQLMQAGAHVKAILEAMPREGGFPVQANRVRRLAIPILTSHMLLKAIPNKEHNGIVGAVIARCENFRPVPGTEKVIEGIDVINICTGLIPDNQLLTKGKEVFGGRCFAAGDAIRIGEGTSAVLKGRHTAMQIMMELGVRLDYDDYLLLSKEYIDSQQHPVKVLEEPRLPEESRRLTRGFVQADCLYGFACNPCSFACPHGAITKTSTSTVPVIDYDKCIGCMECVYQCPGLAIFGYDLRKDNLFLPIEYEAYEGA
;
A
#
# COMPACT_ATOMS: atom_id res chain seq x y z
N THR A 1 -24.90 5.82 12.02
CA THR A 1 -23.76 6.76 12.22
C THR A 1 -23.80 7.32 13.62
N VAL A 2 -22.64 7.27 14.33
CA VAL A 2 -22.47 8.03 15.58
C VAL A 2 -22.35 9.50 15.21
N TRP A 3 -23.16 10.32 15.82
CA TRP A 3 -23.19 11.77 15.59
C TRP A 3 -22.41 12.52 16.65
N ASP A 4 -22.64 12.13 17.93
CA ASP A 4 -22.03 12.83 19.04
C ASP A 4 -21.88 11.94 20.29
N LEU A 5 -21.01 12.37 21.21
CA LEU A 5 -20.83 11.78 22.52
C LEU A 5 -21.26 12.83 23.58
N LEU A 6 -22.22 12.47 24.40
CA LEU A 6 -22.84 13.37 25.35
C LEU A 6 -22.45 13.02 26.77
N GLU A 7 -22.59 13.98 27.70
CA GLU A 7 -22.41 13.76 29.13
C GLU A 7 -23.20 12.54 29.64
N GLY A 8 -22.70 11.90 30.68
CA GLY A 8 -23.34 10.71 31.25
C GLY A 8 -23.07 9.43 30.46
N LYS A 9 -22.01 9.40 29.62
CA LYS A 9 -21.62 8.24 28.77
C LYS A 9 -22.68 7.84 27.75
N ARG A 10 -23.32 8.82 27.19
CA ARG A 10 -24.38 8.65 26.18
C ARG A 10 -23.87 8.92 24.80
N VAL A 11 -24.18 8.02 23.87
CA VAL A 11 -23.82 8.09 22.45
C VAL A 11 -25.05 8.46 21.63
N ALA A 12 -25.00 9.57 20.89
CA ALA A 12 -26.03 9.95 19.95
C ALA A 12 -25.80 9.26 18.60
N VAL A 13 -26.79 8.54 18.14
CA VAL A 13 -26.73 7.73 16.92
C VAL A 13 -27.84 8.11 15.96
N LYS A 14 -27.51 8.33 14.69
CA LYS A 14 -28.46 8.46 13.59
C LYS A 14 -28.52 7.15 12.79
N ASN A 15 -29.70 6.56 12.68
CA ASN A 15 -29.95 5.50 11.73
C ASN A 15 -30.01 6.13 10.32
N ILE A 16 -29.12 5.70 9.43
CA ILE A 16 -29.04 6.27 8.07
C ILE A 16 -30.13 5.80 7.12
N GLN A 17 -30.85 4.72 7.46
CA GLN A 17 -31.97 4.21 6.65
C GLN A 17 -33.30 4.85 7.03
N THR A 18 -33.56 4.97 8.35
CA THR A 18 -34.83 5.52 8.86
C THR A 18 -34.73 7.00 9.20
N GLU A 19 -33.51 7.58 9.22
CA GLU A 19 -33.18 8.92 9.66
C GLU A 19 -33.48 9.24 11.15
N GLU A 20 -33.93 8.23 11.89
CA GLU A 20 -34.23 8.37 13.32
C GLU A 20 -32.94 8.59 14.12
N ILE A 21 -33.05 9.44 15.13
CA ILE A 21 -31.98 9.67 16.12
C ILE A 21 -32.38 8.97 17.42
N PHE A 22 -31.46 8.21 17.95
CA PHE A 22 -31.60 7.53 19.23
C PHE A 22 -30.33 7.65 20.06
N PHE A 23 -30.43 7.34 21.33
CA PHE A 23 -29.32 7.42 22.27
C PHE A 23 -28.99 6.04 22.84
N VAL A 24 -27.71 5.77 23.01
CA VAL A 24 -27.20 4.55 23.63
C VAL A 24 -26.41 4.95 24.87
N ASP A 25 -26.83 4.48 26.03
CA ASP A 25 -26.04 4.58 27.25
C ASP A 25 -25.08 3.39 27.29
N ALA A 26 -23.76 3.64 27.43
CA ALA A 26 -22.73 2.63 27.34
C ALA A 26 -21.74 2.74 28.52
N ASP A 27 -21.30 1.61 29.05
CA ASP A 27 -20.25 1.59 30.08
C ASP A 27 -18.86 1.79 29.52
N TYR A 28 -18.62 1.30 28.31
CA TYR A 28 -17.35 1.36 27.59
C TYR A 28 -17.56 1.86 26.16
N LEU A 29 -16.58 2.61 25.65
CA LEU A 29 -16.54 3.07 24.27
C LEU A 29 -15.27 2.53 23.60
N VAL A 30 -15.42 1.91 22.42
CA VAL A 30 -14.31 1.55 21.54
C VAL A 30 -14.44 2.34 20.25
N VAL A 31 -13.48 3.23 19.99
CA VAL A 31 -13.39 3.99 18.75
C VAL A 31 -12.58 3.17 17.72
N ALA A 32 -13.22 2.75 16.66
CA ALA A 32 -12.63 1.95 15.58
C ALA A 32 -13.01 2.54 14.20
N THR A 33 -12.95 3.86 14.09
CA THR A 33 -13.37 4.65 12.92
C THR A 33 -12.45 4.52 11.72
N GLY A 34 -11.28 3.88 11.92
CA GLY A 34 -10.32 3.68 10.83
C GLY A 34 -9.52 4.93 10.51
N ALA A 35 -9.35 5.22 9.22
CA ALA A 35 -8.51 6.30 8.74
C ALA A 35 -9.11 6.97 7.51
N VAL A 36 -8.71 8.20 7.25
CA VAL A 36 -9.06 8.97 6.05
C VAL A 36 -7.83 9.15 5.16
N PRO A 37 -7.98 9.26 3.84
CA PRO A 37 -6.88 9.53 2.95
C PRO A 37 -6.20 10.88 3.25
N PHE A 38 -4.87 10.89 3.21
CA PHE A 38 -4.12 12.13 3.20
C PHE A 38 -4.12 12.72 1.79
N MET A 39 -4.61 13.97 1.65
CA MET A 39 -4.56 14.73 0.41
C MET A 39 -3.44 15.77 0.50
N PRO A 40 -2.37 15.65 -0.30
CA PRO A 40 -1.39 16.72 -0.41
C PRO A 40 -2.01 17.93 -1.12
N ALA A 41 -1.67 19.12 -0.68
CA ALA A 41 -2.10 20.36 -1.34
C ALA A 41 -1.28 20.59 -2.61
N PHE A 42 -1.95 20.81 -3.73
CA PHE A 42 -1.36 21.26 -5.00
C PHE A 42 -2.38 22.09 -5.79
N GLU A 43 -1.94 22.79 -6.79
CA GLU A 43 -2.84 23.67 -7.56
C GLU A 43 -3.88 22.85 -8.33
N ASN A 44 -5.16 23.18 -8.21
CA ASN A 44 -6.32 22.51 -8.83
C ASN A 44 -6.56 21.09 -8.27
N ASP A 45 -6.33 20.85 -7.00
CA ASP A 45 -6.56 19.56 -6.33
C ASP A 45 -8.05 19.21 -6.17
N ASP A 46 -8.95 20.16 -6.39
CA ASP A 46 -10.41 20.05 -6.33
C ASP A 46 -11.08 19.73 -7.68
N LEU A 47 -10.31 19.65 -8.77
CA LEU A 47 -10.89 19.37 -10.09
C LEU A 47 -11.39 17.93 -10.22
N PRO A 48 -12.51 17.71 -10.95
CA PRO A 48 -12.88 16.39 -11.40
C PRO A 48 -11.74 15.73 -12.18
N GLY A 49 -11.42 14.47 -11.80
CA GLY A 49 -10.23 13.77 -12.29
C GLY A 49 -9.18 13.56 -11.20
N VAL A 50 -9.26 14.31 -10.10
CA VAL A 50 -8.39 14.12 -8.92
C VAL A 50 -9.15 13.29 -7.88
N TYR A 51 -8.66 12.09 -7.59
CA TYR A 51 -9.34 11.15 -6.71
C TYR A 51 -8.35 10.48 -5.75
N THR A 52 -8.83 10.15 -4.55
CA THR A 52 -8.07 9.31 -3.63
C THR A 52 -8.11 7.84 -4.05
N ALA A 53 -7.12 7.07 -3.64
CA ALA A 53 -7.06 5.63 -3.91
C ALA A 53 -8.33 4.89 -3.45
N ALA A 54 -8.93 5.31 -2.33
CA ALA A 54 -10.16 4.72 -1.82
C ALA A 54 -11.34 4.87 -2.80
N VAL A 55 -11.47 6.05 -3.42
CA VAL A 55 -12.50 6.30 -4.45
C VAL A 55 -12.19 5.49 -5.71
N VAL A 56 -10.94 5.51 -6.19
CA VAL A 56 -10.52 4.77 -7.37
C VAL A 56 -10.79 3.28 -7.21
N GLN A 57 -10.40 2.69 -6.07
CA GLN A 57 -10.63 1.27 -5.79
C GLN A 57 -12.11 0.93 -5.65
N LYS A 58 -12.89 1.75 -4.95
CA LYS A 58 -14.34 1.53 -4.80
C LYS A 58 -15.03 1.54 -6.16
N MET A 59 -14.79 2.56 -6.97
CA MET A 59 -15.40 2.67 -8.30
C MET A 59 -15.01 1.49 -9.18
N MET A 60 -13.75 1.12 -9.20
CA MET A 60 -13.25 0.04 -10.04
C MET A 60 -13.71 -1.35 -9.55
N ASN A 61 -13.59 -1.64 -8.25
CA ASN A 61 -13.80 -2.99 -7.73
C ASN A 61 -15.26 -3.26 -7.31
N SER A 62 -16.01 -2.25 -6.88
CA SER A 62 -17.42 -2.40 -6.43
C SER A 62 -18.42 -1.94 -7.47
N GLU A 63 -18.15 -0.79 -8.09
CA GLU A 63 -19.06 -0.20 -9.08
C GLU A 63 -18.69 -0.59 -10.52
N LEU A 64 -17.63 -1.37 -10.72
CA LEU A 64 -17.12 -1.84 -12.00
C LEU A 64 -16.95 -0.70 -13.04
N THR A 65 -16.56 0.47 -12.56
CA THR A 65 -16.47 1.70 -13.36
C THR A 65 -15.06 2.26 -13.29
N LEU A 66 -14.44 2.49 -14.46
CA LEU A 66 -13.20 3.24 -14.56
C LEU A 66 -13.50 4.75 -14.57
N LEU A 67 -12.78 5.49 -13.73
CA LEU A 67 -12.90 6.96 -13.64
C LEU A 67 -12.23 7.69 -14.80
N GLY A 68 -11.35 7.01 -15.51
CA GLY A 68 -10.67 7.48 -16.71
C GLY A 68 -9.72 6.43 -17.26
N LYS A 69 -8.99 6.77 -18.33
CA LYS A 69 -8.14 5.83 -19.05
C LYS A 69 -6.65 6.05 -18.84
N ASN A 70 -6.22 7.29 -18.59
CA ASN A 70 -4.81 7.65 -18.46
C ASN A 70 -4.55 8.19 -17.06
N VAL A 71 -3.84 7.41 -16.26
CA VAL A 71 -3.72 7.65 -14.82
C VAL A 71 -2.30 8.07 -14.46
N LEU A 72 -2.18 9.10 -13.64
CA LEU A 72 -0.97 9.42 -12.91
C LEU A 72 -1.20 9.05 -11.43
N THR A 73 -0.39 8.14 -10.90
CA THR A 73 -0.48 7.75 -9.47
C THR A 73 0.53 8.55 -8.65
N ILE A 74 0.09 9.07 -7.50
CA ILE A 74 0.91 9.83 -6.55
C ILE A 74 1.11 9.01 -5.28
N GLY A 75 2.35 8.62 -5.01
CA GLY A 75 2.76 7.78 -3.89
C GLY A 75 3.12 6.35 -4.32
N ALA A 76 4.39 5.97 -4.11
CA ALA A 76 4.94 4.65 -4.41
C ALA A 76 4.98 3.74 -3.16
N GLY A 77 3.89 3.74 -2.38
CA GLY A 77 3.62 2.79 -1.32
C GLY A 77 2.81 1.58 -1.80
N ASN A 78 2.47 0.67 -0.88
CA ASN A 78 1.69 -0.54 -1.21
C ASN A 78 0.38 -0.22 -1.96
N ILE A 79 -0.36 0.80 -1.52
CA ILE A 79 -1.64 1.18 -2.14
C ILE A 79 -1.42 1.75 -3.54
N GLY A 80 -0.38 2.57 -3.74
CA GLY A 80 -0.03 3.10 -5.06
C GLY A 80 0.28 1.99 -6.07
N TYR A 81 1.04 1.00 -5.65
CA TYR A 81 1.35 -0.16 -6.48
C TYR A 81 0.11 -1.02 -6.77
N LEU A 82 -0.66 -1.34 -5.73
CA LEU A 82 -1.85 -2.19 -5.88
C LEU A 82 -2.90 -1.54 -6.79
N THR A 83 -3.20 -0.26 -6.58
CA THR A 83 -4.18 0.45 -7.41
C THR A 83 -3.70 0.61 -8.83
N SER A 84 -2.42 0.93 -9.04
CA SER A 84 -1.83 1.02 -10.40
C SER A 84 -1.88 -0.33 -11.13
N TYR A 85 -1.57 -1.42 -10.44
CA TYR A 85 -1.68 -2.76 -11.01
C TYR A 85 -3.13 -3.11 -11.38
N GLN A 86 -4.08 -2.84 -10.49
CA GLN A 86 -5.51 -3.08 -10.73
C GLN A 86 -6.06 -2.24 -11.87
N LEU A 87 -5.68 -0.96 -11.95
CA LEU A 87 -6.06 -0.08 -13.05
C LEU A 87 -5.61 -0.62 -14.41
N MET A 88 -4.36 -1.12 -14.51
CA MET A 88 -3.86 -1.76 -15.73
C MET A 88 -4.67 -3.02 -16.06
N GLN A 89 -5.02 -3.85 -15.08
CA GLN A 89 -5.87 -5.02 -15.28
C GLN A 89 -7.29 -4.65 -15.75
N ALA A 90 -7.82 -3.52 -15.29
CA ALA A 90 -9.12 -3.02 -15.69
C ALA A 90 -9.11 -2.30 -17.05
N GLY A 91 -7.96 -2.19 -17.71
CA GLY A 91 -7.82 -1.60 -19.05
C GLY A 91 -7.51 -0.10 -19.06
N ALA A 92 -7.17 0.50 -17.91
CA ALA A 92 -6.60 1.83 -17.87
C ALA A 92 -5.08 1.77 -18.16
N HIS A 93 -4.48 2.89 -18.50
CA HIS A 93 -3.05 3.07 -18.71
C HIS A 93 -2.47 3.95 -17.60
N VAL A 94 -1.61 3.38 -16.76
CA VAL A 94 -0.89 4.13 -15.72
C VAL A 94 0.40 4.67 -16.33
N LYS A 95 0.45 5.98 -16.56
CA LYS A 95 1.60 6.63 -17.22
C LYS A 95 2.84 6.70 -16.35
N ALA A 96 2.67 6.93 -15.05
CA ALA A 96 3.76 6.92 -14.08
C ALA A 96 3.22 6.82 -12.65
N ILE A 97 4.12 6.46 -11.73
CA ILE A 97 3.92 6.58 -10.28
C ILE A 97 4.95 7.60 -9.78
N LEU A 98 4.52 8.66 -9.12
CA LEU A 98 5.39 9.64 -8.48
C LEU A 98 5.62 9.29 -7.02
N GLU A 99 6.85 9.49 -6.56
CA GLU A 99 7.22 9.35 -5.15
C GLU A 99 8.09 10.54 -4.72
N ALA A 100 7.63 11.26 -3.69
CA ALA A 100 8.35 12.43 -3.19
C ALA A 100 9.64 12.06 -2.43
N MET A 101 9.66 10.86 -1.85
CA MET A 101 10.86 10.35 -1.19
C MET A 101 11.93 9.96 -2.21
N PRO A 102 13.23 9.98 -1.83
CA PRO A 102 14.31 9.56 -2.71
C PRO A 102 14.31 8.06 -2.99
N ARG A 103 13.50 7.30 -2.27
CA ARG A 103 13.35 5.84 -2.39
C ARG A 103 11.89 5.46 -2.37
N GLU A 104 11.56 4.39 -3.07
CA GLU A 104 10.23 3.79 -3.05
C GLU A 104 9.89 3.23 -1.68
N GLY A 105 8.60 3.31 -1.32
CA GLY A 105 8.03 2.63 -0.18
C GLY A 105 7.34 1.32 -0.59
N GLY A 106 6.72 0.65 0.37
CA GLY A 106 5.92 -0.55 0.13
C GLY A 106 6.73 -1.84 0.02
N PHE A 107 6.02 -2.95 -0.19
CA PHE A 107 6.65 -4.27 -0.26
C PHE A 107 7.24 -4.53 -1.64
N PRO A 108 8.43 -5.17 -1.72
CA PRO A 108 9.08 -5.50 -2.98
C PRO A 108 8.18 -6.27 -3.96
N VAL A 109 7.34 -7.17 -3.45
CA VAL A 109 6.40 -7.93 -4.27
C VAL A 109 5.42 -7.04 -5.02
N GLN A 110 4.97 -5.94 -4.41
CA GLN A 110 4.04 -5.01 -5.05
C GLN A 110 4.77 -4.11 -6.05
N ALA A 111 5.95 -3.61 -5.69
CA ALA A 111 6.80 -2.84 -6.60
C ALA A 111 7.16 -3.65 -7.87
N ASN A 112 7.50 -4.93 -7.70
CA ASN A 112 7.83 -5.80 -8.82
C ASN A 112 6.64 -6.08 -9.74
N ARG A 113 5.40 -6.06 -9.22
CA ARG A 113 4.20 -6.16 -10.08
C ARG A 113 4.12 -5.01 -11.07
N VAL A 114 4.28 -3.77 -10.60
CA VAL A 114 4.19 -2.58 -11.46
C VAL A 114 5.39 -2.47 -12.40
N ARG A 115 6.59 -2.85 -11.94
CA ARG A 115 7.77 -2.90 -12.81
C ARG A 115 7.62 -3.87 -13.97
N ARG A 116 6.99 -5.03 -13.74
CA ARG A 116 6.69 -6.00 -14.82
C ARG A 116 5.70 -5.48 -15.85
N LEU A 117 4.87 -4.51 -15.47
CA LEU A 117 3.98 -3.80 -16.38
C LEU A 117 4.66 -2.59 -17.04
N ALA A 118 5.98 -2.43 -16.84
CA ALA A 118 6.77 -1.31 -17.33
C ALA A 118 6.23 0.08 -16.91
N ILE A 119 5.56 0.16 -15.75
CA ILE A 119 5.09 1.44 -15.21
C ILE A 119 6.29 2.19 -14.63
N PRO A 120 6.63 3.40 -15.12
CA PRO A 120 7.72 4.19 -14.57
C PRO A 120 7.43 4.61 -13.12
N ILE A 121 8.44 4.47 -12.24
CA ILE A 121 8.39 4.97 -10.87
C ILE A 121 9.41 6.11 -10.75
N LEU A 122 8.92 7.33 -10.55
CA LEU A 122 9.73 8.53 -10.47
C LEU A 122 9.88 8.94 -9.01
N THR A 123 11.00 8.57 -8.40
CA THR A 123 11.36 8.99 -7.03
C THR A 123 11.88 10.42 -7.01
N SER A 124 11.87 11.07 -5.85
CA SER A 124 12.20 12.49 -5.70
C SER A 124 11.42 13.40 -6.64
N HIS A 125 10.14 13.07 -6.92
CA HIS A 125 9.24 13.87 -7.73
C HIS A 125 7.92 14.11 -7.02
N MET A 126 7.36 15.29 -7.19
CA MET A 126 6.09 15.67 -6.62
C MET A 126 5.16 16.30 -7.67
N LEU A 127 3.87 16.20 -7.41
CA LEU A 127 2.84 16.87 -8.17
C LEU A 127 2.74 18.33 -7.72
N LEU A 128 2.72 19.27 -8.66
CA LEU A 128 2.56 20.70 -8.39
C LEU A 128 1.18 21.21 -8.76
N LYS A 129 0.62 20.67 -9.85
CA LYS A 129 -0.62 21.21 -10.44
C LYS A 129 -1.32 20.16 -11.29
N ALA A 130 -2.65 20.07 -11.18
CA ALA A 130 -3.49 19.44 -12.20
C ALA A 130 -3.84 20.45 -13.29
N ILE A 131 -3.72 20.06 -14.56
CA ILE A 131 -4.02 20.95 -15.70
C ILE A 131 -5.48 20.72 -16.09
N PRO A 132 -6.36 21.75 -15.95
CA PRO A 132 -7.75 21.62 -16.32
C PRO A 132 -7.94 21.52 -17.84
N ASN A 133 -9.04 20.90 -18.25
CA ASN A 133 -9.55 21.05 -19.62
C ASN A 133 -10.15 22.47 -19.81
N LYS A 134 -10.55 22.79 -21.03
CA LYS A 134 -11.08 24.14 -21.38
C LYS A 134 -12.33 24.51 -20.58
N GLU A 135 -13.15 23.53 -20.27
CA GLU A 135 -14.42 23.70 -19.56
C GLU A 135 -14.27 23.68 -18.02
N HIS A 136 -13.07 23.43 -17.50
CA HIS A 136 -12.77 23.27 -16.06
C HIS A 136 -13.62 22.20 -15.36
N ASN A 137 -14.06 21.20 -16.09
CA ASN A 137 -14.85 20.08 -15.58
C ASN A 137 -14.10 18.72 -15.62
N GLY A 138 -12.78 18.77 -15.77
CA GLY A 138 -11.88 17.63 -15.81
C GLY A 138 -10.43 18.07 -15.99
N ILE A 139 -9.52 17.11 -15.99
CA ILE A 139 -8.09 17.36 -16.19
C ILE A 139 -7.63 16.78 -17.54
N VAL A 140 -6.54 17.35 -18.08
CA VAL A 140 -5.91 16.91 -19.34
C VAL A 140 -4.41 16.66 -19.18
N GLY A 141 -3.85 16.89 -18.00
CA GLY A 141 -2.44 16.71 -17.71
C GLY A 141 -2.10 17.08 -16.28
N ALA A 142 -0.81 17.03 -15.98
CA ALA A 142 -0.26 17.38 -14.69
C ALA A 142 1.10 18.07 -14.84
N VAL A 143 1.42 19.00 -13.94
CA VAL A 143 2.76 19.56 -13.78
C VAL A 143 3.42 18.87 -12.60
N ILE A 144 4.59 18.29 -12.85
CA ILE A 144 5.41 17.64 -11.83
C ILE A 144 6.76 18.35 -11.72
N ALA A 145 7.47 18.19 -10.61
CA ALA A 145 8.84 18.65 -10.48
C ALA A 145 9.66 17.67 -9.65
N ARG A 146 10.97 17.73 -9.78
CA ARG A 146 11.84 17.12 -8.79
C ARG A 146 11.61 17.77 -7.43
N CYS A 147 11.77 17.01 -6.35
CA CYS A 147 11.66 17.55 -5.00
C CYS A 147 12.79 17.07 -4.11
N GLU A 148 13.12 17.93 -3.15
CA GLU A 148 14.05 17.67 -2.06
C GLU A 148 13.37 18.07 -0.75
N ASN A 149 13.33 17.15 0.22
CA ASN A 149 12.64 17.37 1.50
C ASN A 149 11.20 17.91 1.33
N PHE A 150 10.45 17.32 0.41
CA PHE A 150 9.06 17.70 0.05
C PHE A 150 8.91 19.15 -0.46
N ARG A 151 9.97 19.75 -0.99
CA ARG A 151 9.95 21.07 -1.64
C ARG A 151 10.33 20.91 -3.10
N PRO A 152 9.60 21.56 -4.02
CA PRO A 152 9.95 21.49 -5.44
C PRO A 152 11.30 22.16 -5.69
N VAL A 153 12.09 21.55 -6.58
CA VAL A 153 13.34 22.14 -7.07
C VAL A 153 13.01 23.02 -8.27
N PRO A 154 13.19 24.34 -8.18
CA PRO A 154 12.86 25.27 -9.26
C PRO A 154 13.61 24.93 -10.56
N GLY A 155 12.92 25.09 -11.71
CA GLY A 155 13.50 24.83 -13.02
C GLY A 155 13.53 23.35 -13.43
N THR A 156 12.87 22.48 -12.65
CA THR A 156 12.75 21.05 -12.96
C THR A 156 11.32 20.66 -13.32
N GLU A 157 10.44 21.65 -13.50
CA GLU A 157 9.04 21.45 -13.82
C GLU A 157 8.90 20.76 -15.18
N LYS A 158 8.05 19.75 -15.22
CA LYS A 158 7.70 19.00 -16.43
C LYS A 158 6.19 18.85 -16.53
N VAL A 159 5.68 18.89 -17.74
CA VAL A 159 4.28 18.60 -18.03
C VAL A 159 4.14 17.15 -18.47
N ILE A 160 3.21 16.44 -17.85
CA ILE A 160 2.73 15.13 -18.33
C ILE A 160 1.37 15.36 -18.95
N GLU A 161 1.30 15.25 -20.25
CA GLU A 161 0.06 15.46 -21.02
C GLU A 161 -0.80 14.19 -21.11
N GLY A 162 -2.07 14.37 -21.43
CA GLY A 162 -3.02 13.29 -21.67
C GLY A 162 -3.30 12.47 -20.41
N ILE A 163 -3.31 13.09 -19.24
CA ILE A 163 -3.78 12.53 -17.98
C ILE A 163 -5.23 12.95 -17.79
N ASP A 164 -6.09 11.99 -17.53
CA ASP A 164 -7.50 12.20 -17.21
C ASP A 164 -7.87 11.79 -15.77
N VAL A 165 -6.96 11.10 -15.07
CA VAL A 165 -7.09 10.75 -13.65
C VAL A 165 -5.77 10.93 -12.91
N ILE A 166 -5.81 11.62 -11.77
CA ILE A 166 -4.76 11.63 -10.75
C ILE A 166 -5.25 10.78 -9.58
N ASN A 167 -4.53 9.68 -9.31
CA ASN A 167 -4.82 8.72 -8.25
C ASN A 167 -3.91 9.01 -7.04
N ILE A 168 -4.47 9.59 -5.97
CA ILE A 168 -3.73 10.01 -4.78
C ILE A 168 -3.59 8.82 -3.80
N CYS A 169 -2.34 8.36 -3.61
CA CYS A 169 -1.96 7.23 -2.75
C CYS A 169 -0.92 7.62 -1.71
N THR A 170 -0.98 8.83 -1.20
CA THR A 170 0.04 9.46 -0.35
C THR A 170 -0.06 9.09 1.13
N GLY A 171 -0.86 8.11 1.47
CA GLY A 171 -1.04 7.60 2.81
C GLY A 171 -2.38 7.95 3.44
N LEU A 172 -2.49 7.67 4.72
CA LEU A 172 -3.71 7.79 5.51
C LEU A 172 -3.44 8.63 6.77
N ILE A 173 -4.51 9.20 7.33
CA ILE A 173 -4.50 9.89 8.62
C ILE A 173 -5.51 9.16 9.52
N PRO A 174 -5.15 8.79 10.77
CA PRO A 174 -6.09 8.21 11.71
C PRO A 174 -7.33 9.10 11.90
N ASP A 175 -8.52 8.53 11.74
CA ASP A 175 -9.77 9.21 12.07
C ASP A 175 -10.05 9.02 13.56
N ASN A 176 -9.52 9.93 14.38
CA ASN A 176 -9.55 9.84 15.83
C ASN A 176 -10.29 11.01 16.52
N GLN A 177 -11.09 11.76 15.78
CA GLN A 177 -11.85 12.89 16.34
C GLN A 177 -12.76 12.46 17.50
N LEU A 178 -13.48 11.34 17.34
CA LEU A 178 -14.31 10.76 18.38
C LEU A 178 -13.50 10.24 19.57
N LEU A 179 -12.24 9.88 19.39
CA LEU A 179 -11.39 9.39 20.47
C LEU A 179 -11.09 10.49 21.49
N THR A 180 -10.81 11.70 21.03
CA THR A 180 -10.55 12.85 21.93
C THR A 180 -11.77 13.14 22.79
N LYS A 181 -12.93 13.31 22.16
CA LYS A 181 -14.19 13.54 22.88
C LYS A 181 -14.61 12.34 23.74
N GLY A 182 -14.36 11.12 23.24
CA GLY A 182 -14.63 9.88 23.98
C GLY A 182 -13.84 9.79 25.28
N LYS A 183 -12.58 10.22 25.29
CA LYS A 183 -11.77 10.29 26.52
C LYS A 183 -12.31 11.31 27.52
N GLU A 184 -12.83 12.43 27.04
CA GLU A 184 -13.47 13.43 27.93
C GLU A 184 -14.74 12.89 28.58
N VAL A 185 -15.58 12.18 27.82
CA VAL A 185 -16.90 11.71 28.26
C VAL A 185 -16.81 10.39 29.03
N PHE A 186 -16.00 9.44 28.58
CA PHE A 186 -15.89 8.08 29.14
C PHE A 186 -14.69 7.90 30.07
N GLY A 187 -13.74 8.85 30.08
CA GLY A 187 -12.51 8.74 30.86
C GLY A 187 -11.67 7.50 30.47
N GLY A 188 -11.21 6.76 31.48
CA GLY A 188 -10.46 5.52 31.31
C GLY A 188 -11.21 4.40 30.60
N ARG A 189 -12.53 4.50 30.43
CA ARG A 189 -13.37 3.52 29.73
C ARG A 189 -13.55 3.81 28.24
N CYS A 190 -12.74 4.72 27.68
CA CYS A 190 -12.64 4.98 26.24
C CYS A 190 -11.40 4.34 25.68
N PHE A 191 -11.58 3.40 24.78
CA PHE A 191 -10.53 2.68 24.09
C PHE A 191 -10.54 2.99 22.60
N ALA A 192 -9.47 2.66 21.90
CA ALA A 192 -9.45 2.71 20.45
C ALA A 192 -8.77 1.48 19.85
N ALA A 193 -9.14 1.13 18.62
CA ALA A 193 -8.60 -0.03 17.91
C ALA A 193 -8.38 0.27 16.42
N GLY A 194 -7.50 -0.50 15.79
CA GLY A 194 -7.20 -0.38 14.36
C GLY A 194 -6.57 0.94 13.97
N ASP A 195 -6.83 1.38 12.73
CA ASP A 195 -6.21 2.56 12.12
C ASP A 195 -6.63 3.88 12.76
N ALA A 196 -7.68 3.89 13.60
CA ALA A 196 -8.02 5.05 14.41
C ALA A 196 -6.93 5.45 15.42
N ILE A 197 -5.99 4.54 15.71
CA ILE A 197 -4.82 4.82 16.55
C ILE A 197 -3.56 4.95 15.69
N ARG A 198 -3.33 3.95 14.86
CA ARG A 198 -2.12 3.84 14.06
C ARG A 198 -2.41 3.06 12.79
N ILE A 199 -2.04 3.65 11.67
CA ILE A 199 -2.17 3.02 10.37
C ILE A 199 -1.32 1.76 10.33
N GLY A 200 -1.93 0.64 9.89
CA GLY A 200 -1.27 -0.65 9.79
C GLY A 200 -1.92 -1.58 8.77
N GLU A 201 -1.41 -2.80 8.71
CA GLU A 201 -1.98 -3.86 7.90
C GLU A 201 -3.24 -4.44 8.57
N GLY A 202 -4.07 -5.15 7.81
CA GLY A 202 -5.31 -5.75 8.34
C GLY A 202 -5.07 -6.67 9.55
N THR A 203 -3.97 -7.41 9.54
CA THR A 203 -3.56 -8.25 10.68
C THR A 203 -3.34 -7.42 11.95
N SER A 204 -2.65 -6.29 11.83
CA SER A 204 -2.43 -5.35 12.93
C SER A 204 -3.75 -4.82 13.50
N ALA A 205 -4.72 -4.49 12.65
CA ALA A 205 -6.04 -4.04 13.07
C ALA A 205 -6.81 -5.13 13.87
N VAL A 206 -6.77 -6.38 13.39
CA VAL A 206 -7.39 -7.53 14.09
C VAL A 206 -6.72 -7.78 15.44
N LEU A 207 -5.39 -7.79 15.49
CA LEU A 207 -4.65 -8.01 16.74
C LEU A 207 -4.93 -6.89 17.75
N LYS A 208 -5.00 -5.64 17.29
CA LYS A 208 -5.34 -4.51 18.17
C LYS A 208 -6.78 -4.60 18.68
N GLY A 209 -7.72 -5.02 17.84
CA GLY A 209 -9.10 -5.25 18.27
C GLY A 209 -9.20 -6.30 19.38
N ARG A 210 -8.53 -7.45 19.21
CA ARG A 210 -8.44 -8.50 20.23
C ARG A 210 -7.79 -8.00 21.53
N HIS A 211 -6.65 -7.32 21.41
CA HIS A 211 -5.93 -6.75 22.54
C HIS A 211 -6.83 -5.76 23.32
N THR A 212 -7.54 -4.88 22.62
CA THR A 212 -8.47 -3.92 23.25
C THR A 212 -9.63 -4.63 23.97
N ALA A 213 -10.18 -5.69 23.36
CA ALA A 213 -11.22 -6.50 23.99
C ALA A 213 -10.72 -7.17 25.29
N MET A 214 -9.51 -7.74 25.28
CA MET A 214 -8.93 -8.35 26.48
C MET A 214 -8.69 -7.29 27.59
N GLN A 215 -8.27 -6.08 27.25
CA GLN A 215 -8.14 -4.98 28.22
C GLN A 215 -9.47 -4.67 28.90
N ILE A 216 -10.56 -4.57 28.14
CA ILE A 216 -11.91 -4.32 28.67
C ILE A 216 -12.37 -5.49 29.55
N MET A 217 -12.14 -6.73 29.12
CA MET A 217 -12.50 -7.93 29.91
C MET A 217 -11.77 -7.95 31.25
N MET A 218 -10.49 -7.57 31.29
CA MET A 218 -9.72 -7.45 32.54
C MET A 218 -10.32 -6.39 33.48
N GLU A 219 -10.73 -5.23 32.96
CA GLU A 219 -11.40 -4.19 33.76
C GLU A 219 -12.76 -4.64 34.29
N LEU A 220 -13.46 -5.50 33.54
CA LEU A 220 -14.72 -6.12 33.99
C LEU A 220 -14.51 -7.25 35.01
N GLY A 221 -13.27 -7.53 35.38
CA GLY A 221 -12.94 -8.60 36.35
C GLY A 221 -13.00 -10.00 35.75
N VAL A 222 -13.05 -10.14 34.43
CA VAL A 222 -12.98 -11.45 33.78
C VAL A 222 -11.56 -11.97 33.92
N ARG A 223 -11.41 -13.18 34.44
CA ARG A 223 -10.10 -13.83 34.55
C ARG A 223 -9.65 -14.29 33.17
N LEU A 224 -8.61 -13.68 32.67
CA LEU A 224 -7.95 -14.07 31.43
C LEU A 224 -6.64 -14.80 31.73
N ASP A 225 -6.21 -15.65 30.79
CA ASP A 225 -4.85 -16.16 30.83
C ASP A 225 -3.87 -15.01 30.53
N TYR A 226 -2.96 -14.78 31.47
CA TYR A 226 -2.00 -13.69 31.35
C TYR A 226 -0.96 -13.95 30.25
N ASP A 227 -0.61 -15.20 30.03
CA ASP A 227 0.32 -15.59 28.97
C ASP A 227 -0.29 -15.36 27.60
N ASP A 228 -1.58 -15.64 27.41
CA ASP A 228 -2.30 -15.32 26.18
C ASP A 228 -2.34 -13.81 25.93
N TYR A 229 -2.54 -12.99 26.96
CA TYR A 229 -2.52 -11.54 26.84
C TYR A 229 -1.13 -11.02 26.46
N LEU A 230 -0.07 -11.55 27.06
CA LEU A 230 1.30 -11.17 26.73
C LEU A 230 1.68 -11.59 25.32
N LEU A 231 1.29 -12.80 24.90
CA LEU A 231 1.53 -13.28 23.55
C LEU A 231 0.86 -12.40 22.52
N LEU A 232 -0.42 -12.09 22.72
CA LEU A 232 -1.18 -11.20 21.83
C LEU A 232 -0.60 -9.79 21.77
N SER A 233 -0.14 -9.26 22.93
CA SER A 233 0.51 -7.95 23.00
C SER A 233 1.81 -7.93 22.19
N LYS A 234 2.61 -8.99 22.28
CA LYS A 234 3.83 -9.15 21.50
C LYS A 234 3.53 -9.25 20.00
N GLU A 235 2.57 -10.09 19.61
CA GLU A 235 2.17 -10.22 18.20
C GLU A 235 1.69 -8.88 17.62
N TYR A 236 0.93 -8.09 18.40
CA TYR A 236 0.51 -6.77 18.00
C TYR A 236 1.70 -5.82 17.80
N ILE A 237 2.63 -5.80 18.76
CA ILE A 237 3.84 -4.97 18.67
C ILE A 237 4.68 -5.38 17.45
N ASP A 238 4.89 -6.67 17.26
CA ASP A 238 5.65 -7.21 16.12
C ASP A 238 4.98 -6.86 14.79
N SER A 239 3.65 -6.88 14.71
CA SER A 239 2.88 -6.48 13.52
C SER A 239 3.05 -5.00 13.14
N GLN A 240 3.44 -4.15 14.12
CA GLN A 240 3.73 -2.73 13.89
C GLN A 240 5.16 -2.48 13.41
N GLN A 241 6.04 -3.44 13.58
CA GLN A 241 7.48 -3.30 13.34
C GLN A 241 7.90 -3.81 11.95
N HIS A 242 6.96 -4.09 11.04
CA HIS A 242 7.35 -4.46 9.69
C HIS A 242 8.16 -3.31 9.09
N PRO A 243 9.50 -3.45 9.03
CA PRO A 243 10.28 -2.47 8.29
C PRO A 243 9.76 -2.55 6.86
N VAL A 244 9.31 -1.44 6.32
CA VAL A 244 9.26 -1.28 4.88
C VAL A 244 10.69 -1.56 4.44
N LYS A 245 10.96 -2.77 3.94
CA LYS A 245 12.24 -3.06 3.32
C LYS A 245 12.29 -2.15 2.10
N VAL A 246 12.99 -1.05 2.26
CA VAL A 246 13.40 -0.24 1.12
C VAL A 246 14.12 -1.22 0.20
N LEU A 247 13.67 -1.31 -1.06
CA LEU A 247 14.40 -2.05 -2.06
C LEU A 247 15.79 -1.40 -2.15
N GLU A 248 16.76 -2.01 -1.49
CA GLU A 248 18.15 -1.73 -1.83
C GLU A 248 18.30 -2.10 -3.31
N GLU A 249 19.05 -1.31 -4.06
CA GLU A 249 19.45 -1.71 -5.41
C GLU A 249 19.91 -3.17 -5.34
N PRO A 250 19.45 -4.03 -6.26
CA PRO A 250 19.78 -5.43 -6.22
C PRO A 250 21.31 -5.56 -6.17
N ARG A 251 21.84 -5.83 -5.00
CA ARG A 251 23.26 -6.14 -4.85
C ARG A 251 23.44 -7.49 -5.50
N LEU A 252 24.23 -7.51 -6.56
CA LEU A 252 24.67 -8.74 -7.18
C LEU A 252 25.30 -9.61 -6.08
N PRO A 253 24.69 -10.73 -5.69
CA PRO A 253 25.35 -11.66 -4.79
C PRO A 253 26.70 -12.02 -5.39
N GLU A 254 27.73 -12.15 -4.55
CA GLU A 254 29.08 -12.44 -5.06
C GLU A 254 29.11 -13.72 -5.89
N GLU A 255 28.26 -14.69 -5.53
CA GLU A 255 28.05 -15.94 -6.23
C GLU A 255 27.45 -15.75 -7.64
N SER A 256 26.67 -14.70 -7.86
CA SER A 256 26.05 -14.43 -9.16
C SER A 256 27.04 -13.93 -10.22
N ARG A 257 28.24 -13.52 -9.84
CA ARG A 257 29.32 -13.09 -10.75
C ARG A 257 29.74 -14.18 -11.75
N ARG A 258 29.42 -15.44 -11.47
CA ARG A 258 29.65 -16.57 -12.35
C ARG A 258 28.59 -16.72 -13.42
N LEU A 259 27.46 -16.04 -13.27
CA LEU A 259 26.35 -16.15 -14.20
C LEU A 259 26.56 -15.22 -15.39
N THR A 260 26.53 -15.80 -16.58
CA THR A 260 26.75 -15.06 -17.84
C THR A 260 25.49 -14.49 -18.45
N ARG A 261 24.32 -14.92 -17.99
CA ARG A 261 23.02 -14.56 -18.56
C ARG A 261 22.20 -13.68 -17.66
N GLY A 262 22.10 -14.02 -16.40
CA GLY A 262 21.36 -13.29 -15.41
C GLY A 262 21.23 -14.10 -14.11
N PHE A 263 20.65 -13.51 -13.09
CA PHE A 263 20.37 -14.17 -11.83
C PHE A 263 18.94 -13.85 -11.37
N VAL A 264 18.43 -14.63 -10.44
CA VAL A 264 17.11 -14.42 -9.83
C VAL A 264 17.26 -14.18 -8.34
N GLN A 265 16.37 -13.38 -7.80
CA GLN A 265 16.28 -13.09 -6.38
C GLN A 265 14.84 -13.28 -5.92
N ALA A 266 14.64 -13.75 -4.70
CA ALA A 266 13.32 -13.99 -4.12
C ALA A 266 13.08 -13.12 -2.89
N ASP A 267 12.03 -12.31 -2.92
CA ASP A 267 11.51 -11.54 -1.80
C ASP A 267 10.14 -12.07 -1.37
N CYS A 268 10.07 -13.37 -1.13
CA CYS A 268 8.82 -14.07 -0.83
C CYS A 268 8.38 -13.77 0.60
N LEU A 269 7.21 -13.15 0.76
CA LEU A 269 6.58 -12.92 2.05
C LEU A 269 5.55 -14.02 2.42
N TYR A 270 5.27 -14.94 1.49
CA TYR A 270 4.24 -15.96 1.69
C TYR A 270 4.80 -17.17 2.44
N GLY A 271 4.42 -17.27 3.72
CA GLY A 271 4.66 -18.45 4.56
C GLY A 271 3.77 -19.65 4.27
N PHE A 272 2.95 -19.60 3.22
CA PHE A 272 2.01 -20.67 2.88
C PHE A 272 2.66 -21.73 1.99
N ALA A 273 1.96 -22.86 1.79
CA ALA A 273 2.37 -23.99 0.96
C ALA A 273 2.59 -23.65 -0.55
N CYS A 274 2.82 -22.38 -0.88
CA CYS A 274 3.13 -21.93 -2.22
C CYS A 274 4.56 -22.30 -2.58
N ASN A 275 4.75 -23.20 -3.54
CA ASN A 275 6.08 -23.66 -3.97
C ASN A 275 6.26 -23.86 -5.49
N PRO A 276 5.54 -23.16 -6.39
CA PRO A 276 5.71 -23.40 -7.82
C PRO A 276 7.13 -23.08 -8.31
N CYS A 277 7.83 -22.14 -7.67
CA CYS A 277 9.17 -21.73 -8.08
C CYS A 277 10.22 -22.85 -7.98
N SER A 278 10.15 -23.70 -6.94
CA SER A 278 11.07 -24.83 -6.82
C SER A 278 10.73 -25.96 -7.80
N PHE A 279 9.45 -26.18 -8.08
CA PHE A 279 9.02 -27.19 -9.07
C PHE A 279 9.34 -26.74 -10.51
N ALA A 280 9.25 -25.44 -10.79
CA ALA A 280 9.54 -24.90 -12.11
C ALA A 280 11.03 -24.84 -12.42
N CYS A 281 11.90 -24.92 -11.42
CA CYS A 281 13.34 -24.82 -11.65
C CYS A 281 13.90 -26.11 -12.27
N PRO A 282 14.31 -26.09 -13.58
CA PRO A 282 14.77 -27.29 -14.27
C PRO A 282 16.11 -27.81 -13.74
N HIS A 283 16.84 -26.98 -12.99
CA HIS A 283 18.16 -27.32 -12.44
C HIS A 283 18.14 -27.59 -10.94
N GLY A 284 16.96 -27.57 -10.30
CA GLY A 284 16.84 -27.77 -8.87
C GLY A 284 17.60 -26.73 -8.03
N ALA A 285 17.78 -25.53 -8.59
CA ALA A 285 18.51 -24.45 -7.94
C ALA A 285 17.69 -23.72 -6.88
N ILE A 286 16.39 -23.99 -6.76
CA ILE A 286 15.52 -23.36 -5.78
C ILE A 286 15.06 -24.40 -4.77
N THR A 287 15.36 -24.15 -3.50
CA THR A 287 14.95 -25.01 -2.40
C THR A 287 14.11 -24.22 -1.40
N LYS A 288 13.13 -24.89 -0.82
CA LYS A 288 12.30 -24.39 0.27
C LYS A 288 12.27 -25.43 1.38
N THR A 289 12.88 -25.13 2.53
CA THR A 289 13.05 -26.07 3.63
C THR A 289 11.78 -26.27 4.45
N SER A 290 10.86 -25.33 4.40
CA SER A 290 9.53 -25.44 4.99
C SER A 290 8.54 -24.58 4.22
N THR A 291 7.25 -24.81 4.44
CA THR A 291 6.18 -24.05 3.81
C THR A 291 6.14 -22.58 4.24
N SER A 292 6.90 -22.22 5.27
CA SER A 292 6.93 -20.88 5.87
C SER A 292 8.18 -20.07 5.56
N THR A 293 9.12 -20.62 4.81
CA THR A 293 10.40 -19.93 4.53
C THR A 293 10.45 -19.32 3.15
N VAL A 294 11.23 -18.26 3.02
CA VAL A 294 11.64 -17.70 1.75
C VAL A 294 12.43 -18.77 0.97
N PRO A 295 12.17 -18.96 -0.34
CA PRO A 295 12.96 -19.89 -1.12
C PRO A 295 14.44 -19.44 -1.18
N VAL A 296 15.33 -20.41 -1.03
CA VAL A 296 16.78 -20.20 -1.15
C VAL A 296 17.21 -20.57 -2.55
N ILE A 297 18.01 -19.72 -3.18
CA ILE A 297 18.54 -19.91 -4.52
C ILE A 297 20.00 -20.33 -4.42
N ASP A 298 20.30 -21.51 -4.96
CA ASP A 298 21.64 -22.05 -5.11
C ASP A 298 22.21 -21.51 -6.43
N TYR A 299 23.08 -20.51 -6.32
CA TYR A 299 23.66 -19.86 -7.50
C TYR A 299 24.71 -20.70 -8.22
N ASP A 300 25.22 -21.79 -7.64
CA ASP A 300 26.07 -22.74 -8.34
C ASP A 300 25.27 -23.60 -9.33
N LYS A 301 23.99 -23.79 -9.08
CA LYS A 301 23.06 -24.52 -9.96
C LYS A 301 22.22 -23.60 -10.85
N CYS A 302 22.03 -22.36 -10.45
CA CYS A 302 21.21 -21.40 -11.19
C CYS A 302 21.89 -20.97 -12.48
N ILE A 303 21.26 -21.22 -13.61
CA ILE A 303 21.74 -20.78 -14.94
C ILE A 303 21.12 -19.47 -15.42
N GLY A 304 20.31 -18.81 -14.61
CA GLY A 304 19.64 -17.56 -14.98
C GLY A 304 18.60 -17.70 -16.09
N CYS A 305 17.91 -18.84 -16.19
CA CYS A 305 16.89 -19.06 -17.24
C CYS A 305 15.59 -18.28 -17.05
N MET A 306 15.38 -17.69 -15.88
CA MET A 306 14.20 -16.88 -15.48
C MET A 306 12.87 -17.65 -15.40
N GLU A 307 12.84 -18.97 -15.56
CA GLU A 307 11.61 -19.77 -15.54
C GLU A 307 10.82 -19.57 -14.24
N CYS A 308 11.50 -19.54 -13.10
CA CYS A 308 10.88 -19.30 -11.79
C CYS A 308 10.22 -17.90 -11.67
N VAL A 309 10.70 -16.92 -12.45
CA VAL A 309 10.13 -15.57 -12.47
C VAL A 309 8.75 -15.59 -13.11
N TYR A 310 8.59 -16.34 -14.21
CA TYR A 310 7.30 -16.51 -14.88
C TYR A 310 6.30 -17.29 -14.03
N GLN A 311 6.77 -18.29 -13.29
CA GLN A 311 5.91 -19.19 -12.52
C GLN A 311 5.51 -18.66 -11.15
N CYS A 312 6.11 -17.59 -10.68
CA CYS A 312 5.81 -17.03 -9.35
C CYS A 312 4.43 -16.35 -9.30
N PRO A 313 3.40 -16.92 -8.68
CA PRO A 313 2.07 -16.32 -8.63
C PRO A 313 2.02 -15.06 -7.76
N GLY A 314 2.91 -14.97 -6.77
CA GLY A 314 3.06 -13.81 -5.88
C GLY A 314 3.91 -12.70 -6.47
N LEU A 315 4.50 -12.91 -7.68
CA LEU A 315 5.42 -11.98 -8.32
C LEU A 315 6.59 -11.56 -7.42
N ALA A 316 6.98 -12.44 -6.50
CA ALA A 316 8.00 -12.20 -5.48
C ALA A 316 9.40 -12.64 -5.93
N ILE A 317 9.51 -13.27 -7.10
CA ILE A 317 10.78 -13.62 -7.73
C ILE A 317 10.99 -12.70 -8.93
N PHE A 318 12.12 -12.07 -8.96
CA PHE A 318 12.53 -11.22 -10.09
C PHE A 318 13.91 -11.63 -10.57
N GLY A 319 14.18 -11.35 -11.81
CA GLY A 319 15.44 -11.63 -12.47
C GLY A 319 16.17 -10.34 -12.83
N TYR A 320 17.48 -10.44 -12.92
CA TYR A 320 18.35 -9.39 -13.44
C TYR A 320 19.06 -9.90 -14.68
N ASP A 321 18.90 -9.24 -15.82
CA ASP A 321 19.57 -9.62 -17.07
C ASP A 321 20.92 -8.92 -17.17
N LEU A 322 21.97 -9.65 -16.88
CA LEU A 322 23.35 -9.12 -16.92
C LEU A 322 23.80 -8.65 -18.31
N ARG A 323 23.11 -9.09 -19.37
CA ARG A 323 23.42 -8.66 -20.74
C ARG A 323 22.88 -7.26 -21.04
N LYS A 324 21.78 -6.89 -20.39
CA LYS A 324 21.10 -5.61 -20.57
C LYS A 324 21.38 -4.64 -19.40
N ASP A 325 22.08 -5.12 -18.38
CA ASP A 325 22.31 -4.38 -17.10
C ASP A 325 21.01 -3.82 -16.52
N ASN A 326 19.95 -4.62 -16.53
CA ASN A 326 18.62 -4.21 -16.12
C ASN A 326 17.81 -5.37 -15.53
N LEU A 327 16.70 -5.03 -14.85
CA LEU A 327 15.72 -6.02 -14.42
C LEU A 327 15.16 -6.78 -15.63
N PHE A 328 15.05 -8.10 -15.48
CA PHE A 328 14.39 -8.93 -16.46
C PHE A 328 12.87 -8.69 -16.39
N LEU A 329 12.32 -8.17 -17.45
CA LEU A 329 10.88 -8.02 -17.62
C LEU A 329 10.38 -9.16 -18.51
N PRO A 330 9.40 -9.97 -18.05
CA PRO A 330 8.87 -11.09 -18.84
C PRO A 330 8.12 -10.64 -20.09
N ILE A 331 7.73 -9.39 -20.17
CA ILE A 331 7.08 -8.77 -21.32
C ILE A 331 7.93 -7.58 -21.73
N GLU A 332 8.49 -7.62 -22.93
CA GLU A 332 9.15 -6.45 -23.52
C GLU A 332 8.06 -5.47 -23.95
N TYR A 333 7.78 -4.48 -23.13
CA TYR A 333 7.12 -3.27 -23.59
C TYR A 333 8.20 -2.40 -24.23
N GLU A 334 7.92 -1.90 -25.42
CA GLU A 334 8.72 -0.81 -25.98
C GLU A 334 8.74 0.31 -24.93
N ALA A 335 9.94 0.63 -24.46
CA ALA A 335 10.12 1.71 -23.52
C ALA A 335 9.49 2.97 -24.13
N TYR A 336 8.57 3.58 -23.42
CA TYR A 336 7.98 4.84 -23.85
C TYR A 336 9.09 5.88 -23.84
N GLU A 337 9.69 6.13 -25.01
CA GLU A 337 10.61 7.24 -25.23
C GLU A 337 9.80 8.53 -25.16
N GLY A 338 9.65 9.11 -23.98
CA GLY A 338 8.85 10.32 -23.81
C GLY A 338 8.59 10.71 -22.35
N ALA A 339 9.48 10.37 -21.41
CA ALA A 339 9.47 10.91 -20.04
C ALA A 339 10.59 11.96 -19.86
#